data_23d296f1f89480f0d7577ae579f55b7c
#
_entry.id   23d296f1f89480f0d7577ae579f55b7c
#
_cell.length_a   1.000
_cell.length_b   1.000
_cell.length_c   1.000
_cell.angle_alpha   90.00
_cell.angle_beta   90.00
_cell.angle_gamma   90.00
#
_symmetry.space_group_name_H-M   'P 1'
#
loop_
_entity.id
_entity.type
_entity.pdbx_description
1 polymer ?
#
loop_
_entity_poly.entity_id
_entity_poly.type
_entity_poly.pdbx_seq_one_letter_code
_entity_poly.pdbx_strand_id
1 'polypeptide(L)'
;LCGSLWSQLRKRFRLLSTSLLTKKTGILCFYFSFQFKCCEYRRHEATVSEPGLCPTIVKEYERAVIFRLGRIMDRKPKGPGLFFVLPCTDTFVKVDLRTVSFDIPPQEILTKDSVTVNVDGVVYFRIQCPISSVANVSNAHHSTRLLAQTTLRNVLGTKNLAELLSDREGISGSMQESLDDATDPWGIQVERVEIKDVKLPHQMQRAMAAEAEAAREARAKIIAAEGEMNASRALKEASLVIAEAPSALQLRYLQTLSSIATEKNSTIIFPLPIDMMKAFIK
;
A
#
# COMPACT_ATOMS: atom_id res chain seq x y z
N LEU A 1 -37.89 -22.63 -29.70
CA LEU A 1 -38.14 -23.05 -31.10
C LEU A 1 -36.99 -22.70 -32.04
N CYS A 2 -36.04 -21.86 -31.70
CA CYS A 2 -34.88 -21.51 -32.55
C CYS A 2 -33.69 -22.51 -32.49
N GLY A 3 -33.65 -23.38 -31.46
CA GLY A 3 -32.51 -24.31 -31.26
C GLY A 3 -32.52 -25.55 -32.17
N SER A 4 -33.68 -25.99 -32.60
CA SER A 4 -33.82 -27.21 -33.41
C SER A 4 -33.59 -26.99 -34.90
N LEU A 5 -33.92 -25.80 -35.41
CA LEU A 5 -33.64 -25.43 -36.80
C LEU A 5 -32.12 -25.27 -37.07
N TRP A 6 -31.38 -24.82 -36.07
CA TRP A 6 -29.93 -24.61 -36.17
C TRP A 6 -29.12 -25.90 -36.21
N SER A 7 -29.60 -26.93 -35.52
CA SER A 7 -28.93 -28.24 -35.54
C SER A 7 -29.15 -28.97 -36.89
N GLN A 8 -30.28 -28.76 -37.52
CA GLN A 8 -30.60 -29.32 -38.85
C GLN A 8 -29.81 -28.62 -39.96
N LEU A 9 -29.68 -27.32 -39.91
CA LEU A 9 -28.86 -26.55 -40.88
C LEU A 9 -27.36 -26.93 -40.81
N ARG A 10 -26.83 -27.18 -39.60
CA ARG A 10 -25.43 -27.59 -39.40
C ARG A 10 -25.14 -28.98 -39.98
N LYS A 11 -26.08 -29.90 -39.96
CA LYS A 11 -25.94 -31.23 -40.56
C LYS A 11 -26.04 -31.20 -42.09
N ARG A 12 -26.91 -30.37 -42.67
CA ARG A 12 -27.03 -30.20 -44.11
C ARG A 12 -25.83 -29.49 -44.71
N PHE A 13 -25.22 -28.54 -44.02
CA PHE A 13 -24.02 -27.84 -44.49
C PHE A 13 -22.76 -28.72 -44.47
N ARG A 14 -22.65 -29.66 -43.53
CA ARG A 14 -21.52 -30.59 -43.47
C ARG A 14 -21.54 -31.64 -44.61
N LEU A 15 -22.72 -31.94 -45.18
CA LEU A 15 -22.88 -32.86 -46.32
C LEU A 15 -22.68 -32.19 -47.69
N LEU A 16 -22.80 -30.85 -47.77
CA LEU A 16 -22.54 -30.08 -49.00
C LEU A 16 -21.08 -29.67 -49.18
N SER A 17 -20.25 -29.70 -48.15
CA SER A 17 -18.83 -29.35 -48.22
C SER A 17 -17.95 -30.47 -48.79
N THR A 18 -18.45 -31.68 -48.92
CA THR A 18 -17.68 -32.83 -49.42
C THR A 18 -17.86 -33.12 -50.91
N SER A 19 -18.76 -32.38 -51.64
CA SER A 19 -19.07 -32.70 -53.01
C SER A 19 -18.75 -31.61 -54.05
N LEU A 20 -18.15 -30.47 -53.67
CA LEU A 20 -17.83 -29.39 -54.61
C LEU A 20 -16.43 -28.79 -54.39
N LEU A 21 -15.42 -29.61 -54.67
CA LEU A 21 -14.05 -29.17 -54.81
C LEU A 21 -13.80 -28.79 -56.30
N THR A 22 -14.18 -27.59 -56.72
CA THR A 22 -13.69 -26.98 -57.95
C THR A 22 -13.27 -25.54 -57.72
N LYS A 23 -12.11 -25.22 -58.26
CA LYS A 23 -11.16 -24.13 -58.13
C LYS A 23 -11.65 -22.65 -58.21
N LYS A 24 -12.89 -22.27 -57.91
CA LYS A 24 -13.36 -20.87 -57.99
C LYS A 24 -14.03 -20.29 -56.73
N THR A 25 -14.08 -21.01 -55.62
CA THR A 25 -14.82 -20.58 -54.40
C THR A 25 -13.94 -20.19 -53.23
N GLY A 26 -12.63 -20.07 -53.42
CA GLY A 26 -11.70 -19.71 -52.34
C GLY A 26 -11.99 -18.36 -51.66
N ILE A 27 -12.48 -17.39 -52.41
CA ILE A 27 -12.77 -16.05 -51.93
C ILE A 27 -14.09 -16.02 -51.12
N LEU A 28 -15.08 -16.77 -51.53
CA LEU A 28 -16.36 -16.86 -50.80
C LEU A 28 -16.25 -17.66 -49.51
N CYS A 29 -15.40 -18.67 -49.46
CA CYS A 29 -15.17 -19.44 -48.22
C CYS A 29 -14.36 -18.63 -47.19
N PHE A 30 -13.43 -17.77 -47.63
CA PHE A 30 -12.72 -16.84 -46.77
C PHE A 30 -13.65 -15.76 -46.22
N TYR A 31 -14.56 -15.23 -47.03
CA TYR A 31 -15.57 -14.26 -46.61
C TYR A 31 -16.54 -14.85 -45.60
N PHE A 32 -16.97 -16.08 -45.79
CA PHE A 32 -17.90 -16.75 -44.89
C PHE A 32 -17.23 -17.18 -43.54
N SER A 33 -15.98 -17.64 -43.59
CA SER A 33 -15.20 -17.96 -42.39
C SER A 33 -14.85 -16.71 -41.57
N PHE A 34 -14.61 -15.59 -42.27
CA PHE A 34 -14.36 -14.30 -41.67
C PHE A 34 -15.61 -13.72 -40.99
N GLN A 35 -16.78 -13.90 -41.62
CA GLN A 35 -18.06 -13.47 -41.05
C GLN A 35 -18.47 -14.28 -39.81
N PHE A 36 -18.06 -15.55 -39.74
CA PHE A 36 -18.32 -16.40 -38.59
C PHE A 36 -17.44 -16.01 -37.39
N LYS A 37 -16.19 -15.64 -37.58
CA LYS A 37 -15.34 -15.09 -36.48
C LYS A 37 -15.82 -13.75 -35.98
N CYS A 38 -16.37 -12.91 -36.86
CA CYS A 38 -16.99 -11.64 -36.48
C CYS A 38 -18.26 -11.82 -35.63
N CYS A 39 -18.99 -12.93 -35.80
CA CYS A 39 -20.20 -13.23 -35.04
C CYS A 39 -19.90 -13.83 -33.65
N GLU A 40 -18.74 -14.46 -33.47
CA GLU A 40 -18.31 -15.03 -32.18
C GLU A 40 -17.76 -13.96 -31.23
N TYR A 41 -17.14 -12.90 -31.76
CA TYR A 41 -16.73 -11.71 -31.01
C TYR A 41 -17.93 -10.87 -30.50
N ARG A 42 -19.11 -11.03 -31.14
CA ARG A 42 -20.35 -10.30 -30.80
C ARG A 42 -21.09 -10.83 -29.57
N ARG A 43 -20.64 -11.91 -28.93
CA ARG A 43 -21.40 -12.57 -27.85
C ARG A 43 -21.28 -11.90 -26.48
N HIS A 44 -20.40 -10.89 -26.32
CA HIS A 44 -20.17 -10.24 -25.03
C HIS A 44 -20.82 -8.87 -24.83
N GLU A 45 -21.35 -8.20 -25.88
CA GLU A 45 -22.17 -6.99 -25.68
C GLU A 45 -23.27 -6.91 -26.75
N ALA A 46 -24.50 -6.88 -26.23
CA ALA A 46 -25.72 -6.97 -26.99
C ALA A 46 -26.03 -5.76 -27.89
N THR A 47 -26.76 -6.06 -28.95
CA THR A 47 -27.64 -5.24 -29.79
C THR A 47 -27.00 -4.17 -30.67
N VAL A 48 -26.88 -4.44 -31.95
CA VAL A 48 -27.47 -3.75 -33.09
C VAL A 48 -27.05 -4.45 -34.39
N SER A 49 -28.04 -4.75 -35.20
CA SER A 49 -27.95 -5.40 -36.48
C SER A 49 -27.50 -4.41 -37.56
N GLU A 50 -26.30 -4.57 -38.07
CA GLU A 50 -25.94 -4.30 -39.50
C GLU A 50 -24.44 -4.56 -39.74
N PRO A 51 -24.03 -5.09 -40.87
CA PRO A 51 -22.65 -5.47 -41.16
C PRO A 51 -21.87 -4.28 -41.72
N GLY A 52 -21.41 -3.39 -40.83
CA GLY A 52 -20.67 -2.24 -41.34
C GLY A 52 -19.82 -1.49 -40.34
N LEU A 53 -20.42 -0.88 -39.40
CA LEU A 53 -19.75 -0.09 -38.35
C LEU A 53 -20.27 -0.50 -37.00
N CYS A 54 -19.39 -0.88 -36.07
CA CYS A 54 -19.78 -1.17 -34.71
C CYS A 54 -19.50 0.07 -33.83
N PRO A 55 -20.54 0.78 -33.35
CA PRO A 55 -20.35 1.89 -32.45
C PRO A 55 -19.89 1.35 -31.09
N THR A 56 -18.76 1.82 -30.62
CA THR A 56 -18.23 1.47 -29.30
C THR A 56 -18.19 2.70 -28.42
N ILE A 57 -18.71 2.57 -27.19
CA ILE A 57 -18.72 3.64 -26.19
C ILE A 57 -17.51 3.44 -25.28
N VAL A 58 -16.76 4.51 -25.08
CA VAL A 58 -15.66 4.60 -24.11
C VAL A 58 -16.10 5.48 -22.97
N LYS A 59 -15.98 4.99 -21.76
CA LYS A 59 -16.31 5.72 -20.54
C LYS A 59 -15.27 6.81 -20.27
N GLU A 60 -15.59 7.78 -19.44
CA GLU A 60 -14.71 8.92 -19.15
C GLU A 60 -13.37 8.52 -18.53
N TYR A 61 -13.36 7.49 -17.70
CA TYR A 61 -12.18 6.94 -17.06
C TYR A 61 -11.43 5.90 -17.91
N GLU A 62 -11.95 5.57 -19.11
CA GLU A 62 -11.33 4.65 -20.03
C GLU A 62 -10.74 5.40 -21.23
N ARG A 63 -9.71 4.83 -21.82
CA ARG A 63 -9.18 5.26 -23.12
C ARG A 63 -9.07 4.06 -24.03
N ALA A 64 -9.38 4.25 -25.30
CA ALA A 64 -9.27 3.20 -26.30
C ALA A 64 -8.03 3.43 -27.16
N VAL A 65 -7.19 2.39 -27.27
CA VAL A 65 -6.09 2.34 -28.23
C VAL A 65 -6.55 1.48 -29.40
N ILE A 66 -6.56 2.06 -30.61
CA ILE A 66 -7.05 1.41 -31.82
C ILE A 66 -5.85 0.98 -32.66
N PHE A 67 -5.84 -0.29 -33.02
CA PHE A 67 -4.89 -0.88 -33.95
C PHE A 67 -5.61 -1.17 -35.26
N ARG A 68 -5.16 -0.57 -36.34
CA ARG A 68 -5.65 -0.84 -37.70
C ARG A 68 -4.60 -1.65 -38.45
N LEU A 69 -4.98 -2.84 -38.91
CA LEU A 69 -4.06 -3.77 -39.58
C LEU A 69 -2.76 -4.00 -38.78
N GLY A 70 -2.85 -4.08 -37.45
CA GLY A 70 -1.71 -4.28 -36.54
C GLY A 70 -0.86 -3.04 -36.26
N ARG A 71 -1.22 -1.86 -36.80
CA ARG A 71 -0.52 -0.60 -36.54
C ARG A 71 -1.37 0.31 -35.68
N ILE A 72 -0.75 1.03 -34.76
CA ILE A 72 -1.42 2.08 -33.96
C ILE A 72 -1.85 3.18 -34.91
N MET A 73 -3.15 3.46 -34.96
CA MET A 73 -3.72 4.44 -35.90
C MET A 73 -3.37 5.86 -35.51
N ASP A 74 -3.55 6.22 -34.28
CA ASP A 74 -3.32 7.57 -33.74
C ASP A 74 -2.27 7.56 -32.65
N ARG A 75 -1.41 8.60 -32.61
CA ARG A 75 -0.44 8.80 -31.54
C ARG A 75 -1.08 9.23 -30.21
N LYS A 76 -2.38 9.53 -30.21
CA LYS A 76 -3.15 9.87 -29.01
C LYS A 76 -4.25 8.83 -28.81
N PRO A 77 -4.49 8.38 -27.58
CA PRO A 77 -5.58 7.46 -27.29
C PRO A 77 -6.92 8.14 -27.55
N LYS A 78 -7.91 7.40 -28.02
CA LYS A 78 -9.28 7.92 -28.19
C LYS A 78 -9.87 8.23 -26.84
N GLY A 79 -10.40 9.46 -26.73
CA GLY A 79 -11.07 9.98 -25.53
C GLY A 79 -12.44 9.33 -25.27
N PRO A 80 -13.14 9.78 -24.25
CA PRO A 80 -14.48 9.32 -23.93
C PRO A 80 -15.46 9.72 -25.05
N GLY A 81 -16.46 8.89 -25.23
CA GLY A 81 -17.53 9.12 -26.20
C GLY A 81 -17.74 7.94 -27.14
N LEU A 82 -18.44 8.22 -28.22
CA LEU A 82 -18.78 7.22 -29.22
C LEU A 82 -17.73 7.24 -30.34
N PHE A 83 -17.19 6.09 -30.69
CA PHE A 83 -16.34 5.95 -31.85
C PHE A 83 -16.71 4.70 -32.66
N PHE A 84 -16.40 4.74 -33.94
CA PHE A 84 -16.73 3.68 -34.86
C PHE A 84 -15.49 2.80 -35.11
N VAL A 85 -15.67 1.50 -35.00
CA VAL A 85 -14.65 0.49 -35.24
C VAL A 85 -15.06 -0.36 -36.44
N LEU A 86 -14.13 -0.60 -37.32
CA LEU A 86 -14.31 -1.52 -38.47
C LEU A 86 -13.94 -2.93 -37.97
N PRO A 87 -14.91 -3.83 -37.73
CA PRO A 87 -14.65 -5.11 -37.08
C PRO A 87 -13.72 -6.04 -37.88
N CYS A 88 -13.54 -5.76 -39.16
CA CYS A 88 -12.67 -6.58 -40.03
C CYS A 88 -11.19 -6.14 -39.99
N THR A 89 -10.90 -4.87 -39.73
CA THR A 89 -9.56 -4.30 -39.86
C THR A 89 -9.02 -3.73 -38.54
N ASP A 90 -9.91 -3.34 -37.64
CA ASP A 90 -9.55 -2.64 -36.43
C ASP A 90 -9.68 -3.57 -35.21
N THR A 91 -8.65 -3.59 -34.41
CA THR A 91 -8.69 -4.14 -33.05
C THR A 91 -8.50 -3.00 -32.05
N PHE A 92 -9.18 -3.03 -30.94
CA PHE A 92 -9.05 -1.99 -29.92
C PHE A 92 -8.87 -2.60 -28.53
N VAL A 93 -8.11 -1.91 -27.70
CA VAL A 93 -7.90 -2.25 -26.29
C VAL A 93 -8.38 -1.08 -25.45
N LYS A 94 -9.25 -1.35 -24.48
CA LYS A 94 -9.68 -0.36 -23.49
C LYS A 94 -8.71 -0.40 -22.32
N VAL A 95 -8.23 0.75 -21.90
CA VAL A 95 -7.32 0.93 -20.78
C VAL A 95 -8.00 1.82 -19.75
N ASP A 96 -8.06 1.38 -18.51
CA ASP A 96 -8.60 2.14 -17.38
C ASP A 96 -7.50 3.08 -16.84
N LEU A 97 -7.84 4.37 -16.63
CA LEU A 97 -6.94 5.39 -16.09
C LEU A 97 -7.04 5.57 -14.58
N ARG A 98 -7.97 4.88 -13.94
CA ARG A 98 -8.13 4.98 -12.49
C ARG A 98 -6.94 4.36 -11.78
N THR A 99 -6.65 4.88 -10.59
CA THR A 99 -5.67 4.28 -9.69
C THR A 99 -6.10 2.88 -9.30
N VAL A 100 -5.23 1.94 -9.50
CA VAL A 100 -5.43 0.52 -9.15
C VAL A 100 -4.43 0.17 -8.06
N SER A 101 -4.91 -0.52 -7.03
CA SER A 101 -4.06 -1.08 -5.99
C SER A 101 -3.87 -2.58 -6.19
N PHE A 102 -2.68 -3.07 -5.91
CA PHE A 102 -2.44 -4.49 -5.80
C PHE A 102 -1.56 -4.83 -4.60
N ASP A 103 -1.83 -5.98 -4.01
CA ASP A 103 -1.03 -6.50 -2.92
C ASP A 103 0.21 -7.22 -3.45
N ILE A 104 1.36 -6.92 -2.85
CA ILE A 104 2.57 -7.70 -3.01
C ILE A 104 2.46 -8.87 -2.02
N PRO A 105 2.52 -10.13 -2.49
CA PRO A 105 2.49 -11.27 -1.60
C PRO A 105 3.70 -11.26 -0.66
N PRO A 106 3.59 -11.83 0.55
CA PRO A 106 4.68 -11.87 1.52
C PRO A 106 5.96 -12.44 0.91
N GLN A 107 7.06 -11.72 1.05
CA GLN A 107 8.37 -12.11 0.56
C GLN A 107 9.32 -12.35 1.73
N GLU A 108 10.00 -13.48 1.72
CA GLU A 108 11.11 -13.73 2.64
C GLU A 108 12.37 -13.07 2.12
N ILE A 109 12.91 -12.16 2.92
CA ILE A 109 14.03 -11.31 2.54
C ILE A 109 15.09 -11.40 3.64
N LEU A 110 16.34 -11.49 3.24
CA LEU A 110 17.46 -11.39 4.14
C LEU A 110 17.89 -9.92 4.22
N THR A 111 17.85 -9.35 5.42
CA THR A 111 18.32 -7.98 5.68
C THR A 111 19.85 -7.92 5.70
N LYS A 112 20.42 -6.71 5.68
CA LYS A 112 21.86 -6.50 5.81
C LYS A 112 22.44 -7.10 7.09
N ASP A 113 21.65 -7.17 8.16
CA ASP A 113 22.00 -7.79 9.45
C ASP A 113 21.90 -9.31 9.45
N SER A 114 21.73 -9.94 8.27
CA SER A 114 21.58 -11.41 8.12
C SER A 114 20.37 -11.99 8.85
N VAL A 115 19.33 -11.19 9.07
CA VAL A 115 18.05 -11.61 9.64
C VAL A 115 17.04 -11.82 8.52
N THR A 116 16.38 -12.98 8.52
CA THR A 116 15.28 -13.27 7.60
C THR A 116 14.00 -12.60 8.10
N VAL A 117 13.40 -11.76 7.28
CA VAL A 117 12.13 -11.07 7.55
C VAL A 117 11.12 -11.40 6.47
N ASN A 118 9.85 -11.45 6.86
CA ASN A 118 8.74 -11.62 5.93
C ASN A 118 8.02 -10.29 5.80
N VAL A 119 8.02 -9.72 4.60
CA VAL A 119 7.45 -8.39 4.33
C VAL A 119 6.42 -8.48 3.23
N ASP A 120 5.28 -7.85 3.45
CA ASP A 120 4.22 -7.62 2.48
C ASP A 120 3.94 -6.12 2.30
N GLY A 121 3.44 -5.76 1.13
CA GLY A 121 3.18 -4.37 0.80
C GLY A 121 2.03 -4.19 -0.18
N VAL A 122 1.65 -2.95 -0.39
CA VAL A 122 0.65 -2.52 -1.38
C VAL A 122 1.25 -1.46 -2.27
N VAL A 123 0.97 -1.58 -3.55
CA VAL A 123 1.35 -0.59 -4.55
C VAL A 123 0.09 0.01 -5.16
N TYR A 124 0.06 1.32 -5.22
CA TYR A 124 -0.96 2.12 -5.90
C TYR A 124 -0.33 2.70 -7.16
N PHE A 125 -0.91 2.37 -8.30
CA PHE A 125 -0.43 2.86 -9.58
C PHE A 125 -1.58 3.22 -10.50
N ARG A 126 -1.29 4.07 -11.47
CA ARG A 126 -2.22 4.42 -12.55
C ARG A 126 -1.51 4.40 -13.90
N ILE A 127 -2.26 4.22 -14.95
CA ILE A 127 -1.75 4.30 -16.32
C ILE A 127 -1.81 5.76 -16.77
N GLN A 128 -0.66 6.36 -17.01
CA GLN A 128 -0.54 7.73 -17.51
C GLN A 128 -0.62 7.76 -19.04
N CYS A 129 0.10 6.84 -19.70
CA CYS A 129 0.16 6.75 -21.15
C CYS A 129 -0.41 5.42 -21.65
N PRO A 130 -1.71 5.37 -22.05
CA PRO A 130 -2.36 4.13 -22.49
C PRO A 130 -1.69 3.47 -23.70
N ILE A 131 -1.10 4.27 -24.60
CA ILE A 131 -0.44 3.74 -25.78
C ILE A 131 0.80 2.95 -25.40
N SER A 132 1.69 3.53 -24.57
CA SER A 132 2.90 2.85 -24.11
C SER A 132 2.58 1.61 -23.29
N SER A 133 1.53 1.66 -22.48
CA SER A 133 1.08 0.53 -21.67
C SER A 133 0.61 -0.67 -22.50
N VAL A 134 0.05 -0.45 -23.69
CA VAL A 134 -0.43 -1.53 -24.55
C VAL A 134 0.63 -1.95 -25.57
N ALA A 135 1.45 -1.00 -26.04
CA ALA A 135 2.44 -1.27 -27.08
C ALA A 135 3.72 -1.92 -26.53
N ASN A 136 4.19 -1.50 -25.36
CA ASN A 136 5.49 -1.89 -24.82
C ASN A 136 5.39 -3.15 -23.93
N VAL A 137 4.23 -3.38 -23.30
CA VAL A 137 4.04 -4.46 -22.34
C VAL A 137 2.78 -5.25 -22.66
N SER A 138 2.86 -6.57 -22.66
CA SER A 138 1.72 -7.45 -22.94
C SER A 138 0.66 -7.41 -21.84
N ASN A 139 1.08 -7.31 -20.60
CA ASN A 139 0.19 -7.22 -19.43
C ASN A 139 0.82 -6.31 -18.37
N ALA A 140 0.44 -5.04 -18.39
CA ALA A 140 0.95 -4.00 -17.51
C ALA A 140 0.81 -4.36 -16.02
N HIS A 141 -0.36 -4.84 -15.59
CA HIS A 141 -0.62 -5.22 -14.20
C HIS A 141 0.28 -6.36 -13.71
N HIS A 142 0.47 -7.39 -14.54
CA HIS A 142 1.28 -8.53 -14.15
C HIS A 142 2.77 -8.16 -14.09
N SER A 143 3.27 -7.44 -15.08
CA SER A 143 4.66 -7.01 -15.14
C SER A 143 5.02 -6.07 -14.00
N THR A 144 4.16 -5.10 -13.69
CA THR A 144 4.36 -4.18 -12.56
C THR A 144 4.36 -4.93 -11.22
N ARG A 145 3.51 -5.96 -11.07
CA ARG A 145 3.49 -6.79 -9.86
C ARG A 145 4.81 -7.56 -9.68
N LEU A 146 5.33 -8.17 -10.72
CA LEU A 146 6.62 -8.88 -10.67
C LEU A 146 7.78 -7.92 -10.37
N LEU A 147 7.77 -6.75 -11.01
CA LEU A 147 8.77 -5.72 -10.77
C LEU A 147 8.72 -5.25 -9.30
N ALA A 148 7.54 -4.98 -8.77
CA ALA A 148 7.37 -4.58 -7.38
C ALA A 148 7.92 -5.63 -6.39
N GLN A 149 7.72 -6.92 -6.64
CA GLN A 149 8.28 -7.99 -5.82
C GLN A 149 9.81 -8.00 -5.82
N THR A 150 10.41 -7.81 -6.99
CA THR A 150 11.88 -7.80 -7.12
C THR A 150 12.49 -6.54 -6.52
N THR A 151 11.88 -5.38 -6.72
CA THR A 151 12.33 -4.10 -6.15
C THR A 151 12.22 -4.11 -4.63
N LEU A 152 11.10 -4.62 -4.08
CA LEU A 152 10.91 -4.80 -2.64
C LEU A 152 12.06 -5.61 -2.04
N ARG A 153 12.41 -6.76 -2.65
CA ARG A 153 13.51 -7.60 -2.19
C ARG A 153 14.86 -6.87 -2.26
N ASN A 154 15.12 -6.14 -3.33
CA ASN A 154 16.38 -5.44 -3.53
C ASN A 154 16.54 -4.29 -2.53
N VAL A 155 15.54 -3.43 -2.38
CA VAL A 155 15.60 -2.27 -1.48
C VAL A 155 15.71 -2.72 -0.02
N LEU A 156 14.89 -3.68 0.41
CA LEU A 156 14.93 -4.17 1.79
C LEU A 156 16.20 -4.96 2.12
N GLY A 157 16.79 -5.65 1.14
CA GLY A 157 18.08 -6.34 1.31
C GLY A 157 19.27 -5.42 1.57
N THR A 158 19.16 -4.13 1.24
CA THR A 158 20.21 -3.14 1.51
C THR A 158 20.08 -2.45 2.86
N LYS A 159 18.94 -2.59 3.54
CA LYS A 159 18.62 -1.90 4.81
C LYS A 159 18.83 -2.79 6.02
N ASN A 160 19.15 -2.16 7.16
CA ASN A 160 19.24 -2.82 8.46
C ASN A 160 17.83 -3.02 9.04
N LEU A 161 17.68 -3.99 9.93
CA LEU A 161 16.41 -4.28 10.56
C LEU A 161 15.87 -3.10 11.38
N ALA A 162 16.74 -2.39 12.09
CA ALA A 162 16.37 -1.20 12.86
C ALA A 162 15.81 -0.08 11.97
N GLU A 163 16.41 0.18 10.81
CA GLU A 163 15.93 1.15 9.82
C GLU A 163 14.57 0.74 9.26
N LEU A 164 14.39 -0.55 8.97
CA LEU A 164 13.16 -1.09 8.40
C LEU A 164 11.96 -0.94 9.35
N LEU A 165 12.19 -0.94 10.66
CA LEU A 165 11.15 -0.75 11.66
C LEU A 165 10.90 0.72 12.00
N SER A 166 11.95 1.57 11.94
CA SER A 166 11.89 2.98 12.33
C SER A 166 11.51 3.91 11.18
N ASP A 167 12.02 3.67 9.97
CA ASP A 167 11.89 4.56 8.80
C ASP A 167 11.17 3.86 7.63
N ARG A 168 9.92 3.50 7.85
CA ARG A 168 9.08 2.89 6.81
C ARG A 168 8.77 3.86 5.67
N GLU A 169 8.60 5.15 5.97
CA GLU A 169 8.29 6.17 4.98
C GLU A 169 9.46 6.42 4.03
N GLY A 170 10.69 6.51 4.54
CA GLY A 170 11.88 6.67 3.71
C GLY A 170 12.11 5.47 2.78
N ILE A 171 11.86 4.26 3.26
CA ILE A 171 11.95 3.04 2.45
C ILE A 171 10.87 3.01 1.38
N SER A 172 9.62 3.34 1.73
CA SER A 172 8.51 3.38 0.76
C SER A 172 8.75 4.42 -0.33
N GLY A 173 9.32 5.58 0.01
CA GLY A 173 9.73 6.61 -0.95
C GLY A 173 10.82 6.12 -1.91
N SER A 174 11.87 5.49 -1.38
CA SER A 174 12.94 4.91 -2.22
C SER A 174 12.45 3.79 -3.14
N MET A 175 11.48 3.01 -2.68
CA MET A 175 10.82 1.99 -3.50
C MET A 175 9.95 2.62 -4.59
N GLN A 176 9.20 3.67 -4.25
CA GLN A 176 8.36 4.38 -5.20
C GLN A 176 9.20 4.96 -6.34
N GLU A 177 10.29 5.66 -6.02
CA GLU A 177 11.23 6.24 -6.99
C GLU A 177 11.83 5.17 -7.91
N SER A 178 12.33 4.07 -7.34
CA SER A 178 12.90 2.97 -8.12
C SER A 178 11.87 2.26 -9.01
N LEU A 179 10.61 2.18 -8.57
CA LEU A 179 9.54 1.59 -9.36
C LEU A 179 9.07 2.53 -10.47
N ASP A 180 8.96 3.82 -10.18
CA ASP A 180 8.51 4.84 -11.13
C ASP A 180 9.51 4.95 -12.29
N ASP A 181 10.79 5.03 -12.01
CA ASP A 181 11.87 5.02 -13.02
C ASP A 181 11.81 3.79 -13.94
N ALA A 182 11.53 2.62 -13.37
CA ALA A 182 11.46 1.37 -14.13
C ALA A 182 10.17 1.22 -14.93
N THR A 183 9.07 1.85 -14.51
CA THR A 183 7.74 1.76 -15.15
C THR A 183 7.43 2.90 -16.11
N ASP A 184 8.22 3.98 -16.09
CA ASP A 184 8.09 5.12 -17.02
C ASP A 184 8.03 4.72 -18.50
N PRO A 185 8.91 3.83 -19.03
CA PRO A 185 8.85 3.39 -20.43
C PRO A 185 7.58 2.60 -20.75
N TRP A 186 6.86 2.11 -19.76
CA TRP A 186 5.57 1.43 -19.91
C TRP A 186 4.39 2.39 -19.84
N GLY A 187 4.64 3.67 -19.49
CA GLY A 187 3.60 4.68 -19.31
C GLY A 187 2.73 4.43 -18.09
N ILE A 188 3.29 3.81 -17.06
CA ILE A 188 2.67 3.54 -15.76
C ILE A 188 3.33 4.46 -14.74
N GLN A 189 2.53 5.15 -13.97
CA GLN A 189 2.98 6.00 -12.86
C GLN A 189 2.64 5.32 -11.53
N VAL A 190 3.63 5.17 -10.67
CA VAL A 190 3.46 4.66 -9.31
C VAL A 190 3.16 5.83 -8.38
N GLU A 191 1.94 5.89 -7.86
CA GLU A 191 1.52 6.99 -6.99
C GLU A 191 2.04 6.81 -5.56
N ARG A 192 1.97 5.57 -5.06
CA ARG A 192 2.35 5.28 -3.67
C ARG A 192 2.70 3.81 -3.49
N VAL A 193 3.68 3.57 -2.65
CA VAL A 193 4.05 2.25 -2.16
C VAL A 193 3.93 2.24 -0.64
N GLU A 194 3.30 1.24 -0.07
CA GLU A 194 3.17 1.12 1.40
C GLU A 194 3.57 -0.28 1.85
N ILE A 195 4.37 -0.34 2.90
CA ILE A 195 4.70 -1.59 3.58
C ILE A 195 3.57 -1.87 4.58
N LYS A 196 2.88 -3.00 4.40
CA LYS A 196 1.79 -3.43 5.29
C LYS A 196 2.34 -3.95 6.62
N ASP A 197 3.06 -5.05 6.54
CA ASP A 197 3.47 -5.80 7.72
C ASP A 197 4.91 -6.32 7.57
N VAL A 198 5.63 -6.32 8.68
CA VAL A 198 6.98 -6.86 8.77
C VAL A 198 6.98 -7.95 9.84
N LYS A 199 7.02 -9.20 9.41
CA LYS A 199 6.99 -10.35 10.31
C LYS A 199 8.41 -10.87 10.54
N LEU A 200 8.78 -10.88 11.81
CA LEU A 200 10.05 -11.40 12.29
C LEU A 200 9.89 -12.85 12.76
N PRO A 201 10.95 -13.67 12.70
CA PRO A 201 10.97 -14.97 13.36
C PRO A 201 10.73 -14.81 14.87
N HIS A 202 9.95 -15.70 15.47
CA HIS A 202 9.54 -15.61 16.89
C HIS A 202 10.71 -15.50 17.87
N GLN A 203 11.84 -16.12 17.56
CA GLN A 203 13.03 -16.05 18.41
C GLN A 203 13.62 -14.63 18.44
N MET A 204 13.74 -13.99 17.26
CA MET A 204 14.23 -12.63 17.13
C MET A 204 13.26 -11.62 17.76
N GLN A 205 11.96 -11.81 17.55
CA GLN A 205 10.94 -10.97 18.15
C GLN A 205 11.03 -10.95 19.68
N ARG A 206 11.26 -12.12 20.32
CA ARG A 206 11.46 -12.22 21.76
C ARG A 206 12.75 -11.55 22.21
N ALA A 207 13.85 -11.74 21.48
CA ALA A 207 15.14 -11.13 21.82
C ALA A 207 15.06 -9.59 21.74
N MET A 208 14.46 -9.04 20.69
CA MET A 208 14.26 -7.59 20.53
C MET A 208 13.30 -7.02 21.56
N ALA A 209 12.25 -7.77 21.92
CA ALA A 209 11.33 -7.34 22.98
C ALA A 209 12.06 -7.25 24.33
N ALA A 210 12.87 -8.24 24.68
CA ALA A 210 13.66 -8.23 25.92
C ALA A 210 14.70 -7.09 25.94
N GLU A 211 15.36 -6.84 24.81
CA GLU A 211 16.30 -5.71 24.67
C GLU A 211 15.61 -4.36 24.84
N ALA A 212 14.46 -4.19 24.16
CA ALA A 212 13.68 -2.97 24.27
C ALA A 212 13.13 -2.73 25.68
N GLU A 213 12.74 -3.80 26.38
CA GLU A 213 12.28 -3.73 27.78
C GLU A 213 13.43 -3.35 28.70
N ALA A 214 14.59 -4.00 28.58
CA ALA A 214 15.78 -3.65 29.34
C ALA A 214 16.24 -2.19 29.11
N ALA A 215 16.19 -1.74 27.86
CA ALA A 215 16.52 -0.35 27.54
C ALA A 215 15.52 0.66 28.14
N ARG A 216 14.23 0.33 28.16
CA ARG A 216 13.21 1.17 28.80
C ARG A 216 13.38 1.21 30.34
N GLU A 217 13.66 0.05 30.95
CA GLU A 217 13.91 -0.04 32.35
C GLU A 217 15.18 0.74 32.77
N ALA A 218 16.26 0.65 32.01
CA ALA A 218 17.45 1.44 32.23
C ALA A 218 17.18 2.95 32.13
N ARG A 219 16.44 3.39 31.13
CA ARG A 219 16.03 4.81 31.02
C ARG A 219 15.15 5.26 32.16
N ALA A 220 14.20 4.42 32.58
CA ALA A 220 13.34 4.74 33.73
C ALA A 220 14.16 4.91 35.01
N LYS A 221 15.17 4.05 35.26
CA LYS A 221 16.09 4.17 36.39
C LYS A 221 16.93 5.45 36.35
N ILE A 222 17.41 5.84 35.16
CA ILE A 222 18.17 7.09 35.01
C ILE A 222 17.27 8.30 35.30
N ILE A 223 16.06 8.34 34.74
CA ILE A 223 15.11 9.44 34.98
C ILE A 223 14.72 9.51 36.45
N ALA A 224 14.50 8.38 37.14
CA ALA A 224 14.23 8.34 38.57
C ALA A 224 15.40 8.90 39.40
N ALA A 225 16.64 8.46 39.08
CA ALA A 225 17.84 8.95 39.75
C ALA A 225 18.09 10.46 39.51
N GLU A 226 17.84 10.95 38.31
CA GLU A 226 17.89 12.40 38.02
C GLU A 226 16.80 13.17 38.76
N GLY A 227 15.59 12.60 38.87
CA GLY A 227 14.50 13.14 39.66
C GLY A 227 14.86 13.25 41.17
N GLU A 228 15.44 12.19 41.73
CA GLU A 228 15.90 12.19 43.12
C GLU A 228 17.04 13.19 43.38
N MET A 229 17.99 13.28 42.43
CA MET A 229 19.07 14.26 42.50
C MET A 229 18.54 15.70 42.49
N ASN A 230 17.61 15.99 41.58
CA ASN A 230 17.00 17.31 41.47
C ASN A 230 16.15 17.63 42.72
N ALA A 231 15.38 16.66 43.22
CA ALA A 231 14.62 16.80 44.45
C ALA A 231 15.55 17.04 45.65
N SER A 232 16.66 16.29 45.79
CA SER A 232 17.66 16.48 46.82
C SER A 232 18.34 17.86 46.76
N ARG A 233 18.62 18.37 45.56
CA ARG A 233 19.15 19.72 45.37
C ARG A 233 18.15 20.78 45.81
N ALA A 234 16.89 20.65 45.39
CA ALA A 234 15.83 21.58 45.83
C ALA A 234 15.61 21.54 47.34
N LEU A 235 15.66 20.34 47.95
CA LEU A 235 15.60 20.20 49.44
C LEU A 235 16.78 20.86 50.14
N LYS A 236 18.00 20.73 49.58
CA LYS A 236 19.18 21.43 50.12
C LYS A 236 19.01 22.93 50.06
N GLU A 237 18.59 23.49 48.92
CA GLU A 237 18.34 24.93 48.78
C GLU A 237 17.23 25.41 49.75
N ALA A 238 16.13 24.65 49.85
CA ALA A 238 15.07 24.95 50.76
C ALA A 238 15.56 24.90 52.23
N SER A 239 16.44 23.97 52.62
CA SER A 239 17.01 23.89 53.97
C SER A 239 17.91 25.05 54.30
N LEU A 240 18.68 25.60 53.36
CA LEU A 240 19.49 26.81 53.54
C LEU A 240 18.63 28.03 53.80
N VAL A 241 17.57 28.22 53.03
CA VAL A 241 16.61 29.33 53.20
C VAL A 241 15.87 29.21 54.56
N ILE A 242 15.53 28.00 54.99
CA ILE A 242 14.90 27.78 56.32
C ILE A 242 15.88 28.04 57.45
N ALA A 243 17.17 27.76 57.30
CA ALA A 243 18.18 28.01 58.28
C ALA A 243 18.42 29.51 58.58
N GLU A 244 18.21 30.38 57.57
CA GLU A 244 18.31 31.84 57.74
C GLU A 244 17.21 32.45 58.62
N ALA A 245 16.03 31.81 58.69
CA ALA A 245 14.89 32.32 59.44
C ALA A 245 14.30 31.23 60.37
N PRO A 246 14.58 31.26 61.67
CA PRO A 246 14.10 30.20 62.60
C PRO A 246 12.59 30.09 62.71
N SER A 247 11.84 31.16 62.40
CA SER A 247 10.37 31.15 62.35
C SER A 247 9.80 30.45 61.06
N ALA A 248 10.59 30.30 60.00
CA ALA A 248 10.15 29.68 58.76
C ALA A 248 9.78 28.19 58.90
N LEU A 249 10.46 27.51 59.83
CA LEU A 249 10.19 26.11 60.15
C LEU A 249 8.82 25.93 60.80
N GLN A 250 8.43 26.85 61.70
CA GLN A 250 7.10 26.83 62.32
C GLN A 250 5.99 27.11 61.34
N LEU A 251 6.18 28.06 60.41
CA LEU A 251 5.24 28.34 59.30
C LEU A 251 5.05 27.16 58.35
N ARG A 252 6.13 26.45 58.02
CA ARG A 252 6.06 25.25 57.21
C ARG A 252 5.30 24.13 57.88
N TYR A 253 5.46 23.91 59.16
CA TYR A 253 4.65 22.95 59.91
C TYR A 253 3.16 23.31 59.91
N LEU A 254 2.80 24.58 60.09
CA LEU A 254 1.42 25.03 60.01
C LEU A 254 0.86 24.87 58.59
N GLN A 255 1.66 25.09 57.56
CA GLN A 255 1.27 24.91 56.16
C GLN A 255 1.04 23.43 55.79
N THR A 256 1.92 22.52 56.24
CA THR A 256 1.72 21.06 56.02
C THR A 256 0.52 20.56 56.80
N LEU A 257 0.29 21.09 58.02
CA LEU A 257 -0.88 20.75 58.82
C LEU A 257 -2.18 21.22 58.15
N SER A 258 -2.16 22.41 57.58
CA SER A 258 -3.29 22.94 56.79
C SER A 258 -3.55 22.10 55.55
N SER A 259 -2.51 21.64 54.84
CA SER A 259 -2.68 20.80 53.63
C SER A 259 -3.24 19.40 53.96
N ILE A 260 -2.84 18.81 55.07
CA ILE A 260 -3.37 17.53 55.57
C ILE A 260 -4.80 17.68 56.07
N ALA A 261 -5.13 18.82 56.74
CA ALA A 261 -6.47 19.09 57.22
C ALA A 261 -7.52 19.32 56.12
N THR A 262 -7.11 19.65 54.90
CA THR A 262 -8.02 19.77 53.74
C THR A 262 -8.53 18.42 53.23
N GLU A 263 -7.79 17.34 53.48
CA GLU A 263 -8.25 15.98 53.20
C GLU A 263 -9.07 15.52 54.44
N LYS A 264 -10.26 14.98 54.25
CA LYS A 264 -11.20 14.53 55.29
C LYS A 264 -10.67 13.33 56.11
N ASN A 265 -9.48 13.41 56.63
CA ASN A 265 -8.84 12.37 57.42
C ASN A 265 -9.02 12.63 58.92
N SER A 266 -9.54 11.64 59.64
CA SER A 266 -9.83 11.72 61.11
C SER A 266 -8.61 11.51 62.03
N THR A 267 -7.47 11.09 61.44
CA THR A 267 -6.27 10.77 62.24
C THR A 267 -5.04 11.39 61.54
N ILE A 268 -4.40 12.35 62.26
CA ILE A 268 -3.18 13.02 61.81
C ILE A 268 -2.02 12.54 62.65
N ILE A 269 -1.07 11.83 62.05
CA ILE A 269 0.20 11.46 62.69
C ILE A 269 1.23 12.52 62.32
N PHE A 270 1.62 13.34 63.31
CA PHE A 270 2.58 14.42 63.12
C PHE A 270 3.90 14.11 63.81
N PRO A 271 5.04 14.00 63.14
CA PRO A 271 6.34 13.83 63.79
C PRO A 271 6.77 15.14 64.42
N LEU A 272 6.76 15.20 65.75
CA LEU A 272 7.33 16.33 66.49
C LEU A 272 8.85 16.21 66.57
N PRO A 273 9.62 17.18 66.07
CA PRO A 273 11.08 17.16 66.19
C PRO A 273 11.47 17.36 67.64
N ILE A 274 12.27 16.47 68.18
CA ILE A 274 12.73 16.43 69.58
C ILE A 274 13.40 17.73 70.02
N ASP A 275 14.00 18.47 69.11
CA ASP A 275 14.69 19.70 69.38
C ASP A 275 13.73 20.85 69.80
N MET A 276 12.48 20.84 69.33
CA MET A 276 11.46 21.76 69.74
C MET A 276 11.01 21.48 71.25
N MET A 277 10.98 20.22 71.63
CA MET A 277 10.65 19.82 72.98
C MET A 277 11.71 20.29 73.98
N LYS A 278 12.99 20.33 73.62
CA LYS A 278 14.07 20.83 74.48
C LYS A 278 13.98 22.35 74.75
N ALA A 279 13.40 23.10 73.81
CA ALA A 279 13.17 24.54 74.03
C ALA A 279 12.01 24.85 74.96
N PHE A 280 11.06 23.93 75.18
CA PHE A 280 9.91 24.08 76.09
C PHE A 280 10.16 23.56 77.53
N ILE A 281 11.26 22.81 77.73
CA ILE A 281 11.62 22.18 79.00
C ILE A 281 12.68 23.02 79.77
N LYS A 282 12.89 24.25 79.43
CA LYS A 282 13.82 25.14 80.12
C LYS A 282 13.07 26.15 80.98
#